data_3e8b96120afa33f8ee1168b1aa2e9040
#
_entry.id   3e8b96120afa33f8ee1168b1aa2e9040
#
_cell.length_a   1.000
_cell.length_b   1.000
_cell.length_c   1.000
_cell.angle_alpha   90.00
_cell.angle_beta   90.00
_cell.angle_gamma   90.00
#
_symmetry.space_group_name_H-M   'P 1'
#
loop_
_entity.id
_entity.type
_entity.pdbx_description
1 polymer ?
#
loop_
_entity_poly.entity_id
_entity_poly.type
_entity_poly.pdbx_seq_one_letter_code
_entity_poly.pdbx_strand_id
1 'polypeptide(L)'
;VSTEIPDDSTWDVAVVGGSLAGCATAIHFAEKGYRVTVLDKKPLTDQHYKQLCTHFVQPHTVPLLARLGLGHLSEPAHSVTTKAVFVTPGGVVDTPGPGYDPEQPDSYALNLERRVLDPAIRVAARQRGVHFLDDTAVEGVTEDDSGWTLDTRDARGTHRLRARLVVAADGRRSRLAGLLGNEAEVRPNERVALFGYFTGIDTRADNRSVFIMNEWDLACTYPLVGGRTELVLFADKARVAEWRGADSRMEEFLKYFDGLAEAPSVADAVPESPLLGYSDYPSQLRAPVAGSVPFVGDAALSLDAMAGVGCGFALLTAELLADSLDGRSLAGDDLREGLDQYRRRFEENLLPHAEGICGDSLVGKNEATRLRMFETICESQELSQKYLALTGRMVRPAEFQREFMRGLMARSKRAART
;
A
#
# COMPACT_ATOMS: atom_id res chain seq x y z
N VAL A 1 29.98 -1.01 6.15
CA VAL A 1 29.36 -2.35 6.16
C VAL A 1 29.78 -3.04 4.87
N SER A 2 30.38 -4.23 4.97
CA SER A 2 30.98 -4.95 3.82
C SER A 2 29.87 -5.25 2.79
N THR A 3 30.05 -4.73 1.57
CA THR A 3 29.27 -5.06 0.37
C THR A 3 29.86 -6.29 -0.34
N GLU A 4 30.74 -7.03 0.32
CA GLU A 4 31.34 -8.23 -0.26
C GLU A 4 30.39 -9.41 -0.08
N ILE A 5 30.06 -10.09 -1.19
CA ILE A 5 29.40 -11.39 -1.17
C ILE A 5 30.44 -12.36 -0.59
N PRO A 6 30.21 -12.97 0.57
CA PRO A 6 31.14 -13.95 1.10
C PRO A 6 31.19 -15.12 0.14
N ASP A 7 32.39 -15.42 -0.38
CA ASP A 7 32.64 -16.55 -1.27
C ASP A 7 32.25 -17.83 -0.54
N ASP A 8 31.36 -18.67 -1.13
CA ASP A 8 30.92 -19.97 -0.60
C ASP A 8 29.87 -19.99 0.56
N SER A 9 29.24 -18.86 0.93
CA SER A 9 28.22 -18.90 1.98
C SER A 9 26.80 -19.05 1.42
N THR A 10 26.11 -20.14 1.79
CA THR A 10 24.68 -20.31 1.52
C THR A 10 23.84 -19.48 2.51
N TRP A 11 22.98 -18.63 2.02
CA TRP A 11 21.98 -17.90 2.82
C TRP A 11 20.79 -18.81 3.09
N ASP A 12 20.13 -18.62 4.23
CA ASP A 12 18.85 -19.29 4.45
C ASP A 12 17.76 -18.65 3.58
N VAL A 13 17.72 -17.31 3.55
CA VAL A 13 16.73 -16.57 2.78
C VAL A 13 17.40 -15.44 1.99
N ALA A 14 17.17 -15.40 0.68
CA ALA A 14 17.51 -14.28 -0.20
C ALA A 14 16.22 -13.54 -0.61
N VAL A 15 16.08 -12.29 -0.19
CA VAL A 15 14.94 -11.44 -0.53
C VAL A 15 15.34 -10.50 -1.66
N VAL A 16 14.64 -10.55 -2.78
CA VAL A 16 14.90 -9.70 -3.95
C VAL A 16 13.99 -8.48 -3.92
N GLY A 17 14.56 -7.31 -3.63
CA GLY A 17 13.88 -6.03 -3.44
C GLY A 17 13.96 -5.50 -2.01
N GLY A 18 14.58 -4.33 -1.81
CA GLY A 18 14.87 -3.71 -0.50
C GLY A 18 13.92 -2.55 -0.12
N SER A 19 12.64 -2.62 -0.54
CA SER A 19 11.58 -1.69 -0.11
C SER A 19 10.76 -2.30 1.04
N LEU A 20 9.56 -1.76 1.33
CA LEU A 20 8.77 -2.15 2.51
C LEU A 20 8.55 -3.65 2.62
N ALA A 21 8.05 -4.30 1.56
CA ALA A 21 7.75 -5.73 1.60
C ALA A 21 9.00 -6.58 1.83
N GLY A 22 10.09 -6.27 1.14
CA GLY A 22 11.34 -7.02 1.27
C GLY A 22 12.00 -6.81 2.63
N CYS A 23 12.08 -5.57 3.11
CA CYS A 23 12.62 -5.29 4.45
C CYS A 23 11.79 -5.93 5.55
N ALA A 24 10.45 -5.86 5.48
CA ALA A 24 9.57 -6.51 6.45
C ALA A 24 9.75 -8.04 6.44
N THR A 25 9.79 -8.65 5.26
CA THR A 25 10.09 -10.08 5.12
C THR A 25 11.43 -10.44 5.76
N ALA A 26 12.47 -9.66 5.43
CA ALA A 26 13.82 -9.90 5.95
C ALA A 26 13.88 -9.78 7.48
N ILE A 27 13.18 -8.79 8.06
CA ILE A 27 13.06 -8.62 9.51
C ILE A 27 12.43 -9.85 10.14
N HIS A 28 11.27 -10.29 9.66
CA HIS A 28 10.57 -11.45 10.24
C HIS A 28 11.40 -12.74 10.18
N PHE A 29 12.09 -12.99 9.07
CA PHE A 29 12.97 -14.18 9.00
C PHE A 29 14.23 -14.04 9.87
N ALA A 30 14.83 -12.85 9.96
CA ALA A 30 15.97 -12.62 10.84
C ALA A 30 15.62 -12.79 12.31
N GLU A 31 14.44 -12.33 12.76
CA GLU A 31 13.92 -12.53 14.11
C GLU A 31 13.68 -14.02 14.46
N LYS A 32 13.45 -14.85 13.45
CA LYS A 32 13.35 -16.32 13.59
C LYS A 32 14.70 -17.02 13.51
N GLY A 33 15.79 -16.27 13.44
CA GLY A 33 17.19 -16.79 13.49
C GLY A 33 17.76 -17.21 12.14
N TYR A 34 17.08 -16.94 11.02
CA TYR A 34 17.60 -17.22 9.67
C TYR A 34 18.67 -16.21 9.27
N ARG A 35 19.67 -16.67 8.50
CA ARG A 35 20.64 -15.80 7.83
C ARG A 35 19.98 -15.21 6.57
N VAL A 36 19.71 -13.90 6.60
CA VAL A 36 18.95 -13.23 5.55
C VAL A 36 19.81 -12.23 4.80
N THR A 37 19.73 -12.26 3.46
CA THR A 37 20.25 -11.19 2.61
C THR A 37 19.14 -10.56 1.79
N VAL A 38 19.24 -9.23 1.59
CA VAL A 38 18.36 -8.45 0.72
C VAL A 38 19.18 -7.94 -0.45
N LEU A 39 18.73 -8.23 -1.67
CA LEU A 39 19.32 -7.72 -2.91
C LEU A 39 18.42 -6.61 -3.47
N ASP A 40 18.99 -5.45 -3.80
CA ASP A 40 18.27 -4.41 -4.52
C ASP A 40 19.15 -3.83 -5.65
N LYS A 41 18.53 -3.66 -6.82
CA LYS A 41 19.20 -3.08 -8.00
C LYS A 41 19.49 -1.58 -7.89
N LYS A 42 19.02 -0.94 -6.82
CA LYS A 42 19.24 0.48 -6.53
C LYS A 42 20.10 0.62 -5.28
N PRO A 43 20.85 1.72 -5.17
CA PRO A 43 21.53 2.03 -3.93
C PRO A 43 20.48 2.32 -2.84
N LEU A 44 20.61 1.67 -1.69
CA LEU A 44 19.68 1.81 -0.57
C LEU A 44 20.12 2.94 0.38
N THR A 45 20.24 4.14 -0.15
CA THR A 45 20.51 5.37 0.60
C THR A 45 19.22 5.97 1.17
N ASP A 46 19.35 6.93 2.08
CA ASP A 46 18.20 7.67 2.63
C ASP A 46 17.43 8.47 1.58
N GLN A 47 18.06 8.77 0.44
CA GLN A 47 17.43 9.46 -0.68
C GLN A 47 16.62 8.54 -1.59
N HIS A 48 16.74 7.21 -1.43
CA HIS A 48 15.98 6.24 -2.19
C HIS A 48 14.72 5.81 -1.44
N TYR A 49 13.61 6.40 -1.78
CA TYR A 49 12.29 6.09 -1.27
C TYR A 49 11.24 6.14 -2.40
N LYS A 50 10.05 5.58 -2.16
CA LYS A 50 8.95 5.63 -3.13
C LYS A 50 8.34 7.03 -3.14
N GLN A 51 8.52 7.77 -4.23
CA GLN A 51 8.04 9.15 -4.35
C GLN A 51 6.53 9.25 -4.57
N LEU A 52 5.95 8.35 -5.39
CA LEU A 52 4.51 8.34 -5.67
C LEU A 52 3.78 7.50 -4.63
N CYS A 53 3.24 8.17 -3.63
CA CYS A 53 2.49 7.56 -2.52
C CYS A 53 1.60 8.63 -1.88
N THR A 54 0.41 8.25 -1.45
CA THR A 54 -0.50 9.10 -0.65
C THR A 54 -0.02 9.29 0.79
N HIS A 55 1.05 8.63 1.18
CA HIS A 55 1.58 8.63 2.55
C HIS A 55 0.58 8.22 3.65
N PHE A 56 -0.64 7.89 3.27
CA PHE A 56 -1.71 7.49 4.19
C PHE A 56 -1.54 6.02 4.58
N VAL A 57 -1.08 5.81 5.82
CA VAL A 57 -0.94 4.49 6.43
C VAL A 57 -2.23 4.16 7.16
N GLN A 58 -2.95 3.16 6.68
CA GLN A 58 -4.25 2.77 7.20
C GLN A 58 -4.17 2.17 8.61
N PRO A 59 -5.26 2.23 9.42
CA PRO A 59 -5.27 1.79 10.82
C PRO A 59 -4.77 0.36 11.02
N HIS A 60 -5.17 -0.59 10.16
CA HIS A 60 -4.72 -1.98 10.27
C HIS A 60 -3.21 -2.14 10.09
N THR A 61 -2.54 -1.16 9.47
CA THR A 61 -1.09 -1.19 9.18
C THR A 61 -0.25 -0.69 10.34
N VAL A 62 -0.79 0.18 11.19
CA VAL A 62 -0.07 0.79 12.32
C VAL A 62 0.46 -0.28 13.29
N PRO A 63 -0.31 -1.29 13.71
CA PRO A 63 0.21 -2.40 14.52
C PRO A 63 1.30 -3.22 13.83
N LEU A 64 1.24 -3.36 12.49
CA LEU A 64 2.29 -4.06 11.73
C LEU A 64 3.63 -3.31 11.82
N LEU A 65 3.61 -1.98 11.70
CA LEU A 65 4.80 -1.15 11.90
C LEU A 65 5.38 -1.32 13.31
N ALA A 66 4.52 -1.32 14.33
CA ALA A 66 4.97 -1.50 15.72
C ALA A 66 5.67 -2.85 15.93
N ARG A 67 5.16 -3.95 15.35
CA ARG A 67 5.79 -5.28 15.41
C ARG A 67 7.17 -5.32 14.73
N LEU A 68 7.39 -4.48 13.73
CA LEU A 68 8.69 -4.34 13.08
C LEU A 68 9.66 -3.39 13.83
N GLY A 69 9.28 -2.93 15.04
CA GLY A 69 10.09 -1.99 15.83
C GLY A 69 10.00 -0.54 15.35
N LEU A 70 9.00 -0.22 14.51
CA LEU A 70 8.79 1.10 13.92
C LEU A 70 7.66 1.90 14.59
N GLY A 71 7.22 1.49 15.79
CA GLY A 71 6.13 2.17 16.53
C GLY A 71 6.41 3.64 16.84
N HIS A 72 7.68 4.03 17.03
CA HIS A 72 8.09 5.41 17.23
C HIS A 72 7.75 6.34 16.06
N LEU A 73 7.51 5.79 14.86
CA LEU A 73 7.10 6.58 13.70
C LEU A 73 5.67 7.15 13.82
N SER A 74 4.91 6.73 14.82
CA SER A 74 3.61 7.34 15.17
C SER A 74 3.77 8.65 15.97
N GLU A 75 4.97 9.00 16.42
CA GLU A 75 5.23 10.24 17.14
C GLU A 75 5.07 11.47 16.22
N PRO A 76 4.60 12.63 16.76
CA PRO A 76 4.33 13.84 15.97
C PRO A 76 5.55 14.39 15.21
N ALA A 77 6.77 14.00 15.59
CA ALA A 77 7.98 14.36 14.88
C ALA A 77 8.14 13.65 13.53
N HIS A 78 7.44 12.52 13.33
CA HIS A 78 7.62 11.64 12.18
C HIS A 78 6.38 11.55 11.29
N SER A 79 5.19 11.67 11.88
CA SER A 79 3.91 11.54 11.17
C SER A 79 2.81 12.37 11.80
N VAL A 80 1.73 12.54 11.07
CA VAL A 80 0.49 13.14 11.60
C VAL A 80 -0.51 12.02 11.85
N THR A 81 -0.94 11.87 13.11
CA THR A 81 -2.07 10.99 13.46
C THR A 81 -3.35 11.58 12.87
N THR A 82 -4.08 10.76 12.12
CA THR A 82 -5.24 11.22 11.35
C THR A 82 -6.37 10.19 11.34
N LYS A 83 -7.53 10.62 10.88
CA LYS A 83 -8.68 9.78 10.55
C LYS A 83 -9.32 10.30 9.26
N ALA A 84 -9.80 9.41 8.43
CA ALA A 84 -10.48 9.77 7.20
C ALA A 84 -11.84 10.43 7.44
N VAL A 85 -12.13 11.46 6.65
CA VAL A 85 -13.47 12.02 6.45
C VAL A 85 -13.78 11.84 4.96
N PHE A 86 -14.93 11.24 4.64
CA PHE A 86 -15.37 11.10 3.26
C PHE A 86 -16.52 12.07 2.97
N VAL A 87 -16.30 12.97 2.04
CA VAL A 87 -17.35 13.79 1.42
C VAL A 87 -17.84 13.02 0.20
N THR A 88 -19.10 12.60 0.24
CA THR A 88 -19.67 11.69 -0.75
C THR A 88 -20.92 12.30 -1.40
N PRO A 89 -21.41 11.78 -2.54
CA PRO A 89 -22.65 12.25 -3.14
C PRO A 89 -23.88 12.15 -2.21
N GLY A 90 -23.85 11.24 -1.24
CA GLY A 90 -24.96 11.03 -0.27
C GLY A 90 -24.82 11.79 1.05
N GLY A 91 -23.73 12.53 1.26
CA GLY A 91 -23.44 13.26 2.48
C GLY A 91 -22.01 13.03 2.99
N VAL A 92 -21.77 13.39 4.24
CA VAL A 92 -20.46 13.28 4.88
C VAL A 92 -20.40 12.07 5.81
N VAL A 93 -19.39 11.22 5.61
CA VAL A 93 -19.04 10.15 6.53
C VAL A 93 -17.91 10.65 7.43
N ASP A 94 -18.27 11.10 8.61
CA ASP A 94 -17.39 11.47 9.70
C ASP A 94 -17.97 10.90 11.00
N THR A 95 -17.14 10.41 11.89
CA THR A 95 -17.58 9.85 13.15
C THR A 95 -16.79 10.45 14.31
N PRO A 96 -17.41 10.60 15.51
CA PRO A 96 -16.75 11.15 16.68
C PRO A 96 -15.50 10.37 17.08
N GLY A 97 -14.58 11.06 17.75
CA GLY A 97 -13.37 10.46 18.31
C GLY A 97 -12.25 10.21 17.29
N PRO A 98 -11.06 9.84 17.77
CA PRO A 98 -9.86 9.66 16.92
C PRO A 98 -9.82 8.31 16.22
N GLY A 99 -10.47 7.27 16.76
CA GLY A 99 -10.38 5.90 16.27
C GLY A 99 -11.32 5.58 15.11
N TYR A 100 -10.94 4.60 14.31
CA TYR A 100 -11.76 4.00 13.26
C TYR A 100 -12.77 2.98 13.80
N ASP A 101 -12.49 2.43 14.97
CA ASP A 101 -13.34 1.51 15.70
C ASP A 101 -13.59 2.05 17.11
N PRO A 102 -14.84 2.24 17.55
CA PRO A 102 -15.15 2.72 18.90
C PRO A 102 -14.64 1.79 20.00
N GLU A 103 -14.54 0.49 19.72
CA GLU A 103 -14.00 -0.51 20.66
C GLU A 103 -12.47 -0.51 20.70
N GLN A 104 -11.83 0.13 19.71
CA GLN A 104 -10.38 0.26 19.57
C GLN A 104 -10.01 1.74 19.34
N PRO A 105 -10.02 2.58 20.40
CA PRO A 105 -9.77 4.02 20.25
C PRO A 105 -8.40 4.37 19.66
N ASP A 106 -7.43 3.48 19.78
CA ASP A 106 -6.09 3.62 19.20
C ASP A 106 -6.02 3.16 17.72
N SER A 107 -7.17 2.86 17.11
CA SER A 107 -7.27 2.51 15.68
C SER A 107 -7.25 3.76 14.80
N TYR A 108 -6.15 4.47 14.77
CA TYR A 108 -5.93 5.65 13.94
C TYR A 108 -5.11 5.33 12.69
N ALA A 109 -5.20 6.20 11.68
CA ALA A 109 -4.32 6.22 10.53
C ALA A 109 -3.15 7.20 10.76
N LEU A 110 -2.10 7.08 9.93
CA LEU A 110 -0.96 8.00 9.94
C LEU A 110 -0.76 8.58 8.54
N ASN A 111 -0.51 9.88 8.48
CA ASN A 111 0.14 10.46 7.31
C ASN A 111 1.65 10.39 7.56
N LEU A 112 2.27 9.33 7.05
CA LEU A 112 3.67 8.99 7.25
C LEU A 112 4.39 8.97 5.91
N GLU A 113 5.26 9.95 5.70
CA GLU A 113 5.96 10.10 4.44
C GLU A 113 6.94 8.94 4.18
N ARG A 114 6.99 8.48 2.94
CA ARG A 114 7.89 7.40 2.51
C ARG A 114 9.36 7.78 2.65
N ARG A 115 9.70 9.07 2.58
CA ARG A 115 11.05 9.56 2.86
C ARG A 115 11.49 9.33 4.32
N VAL A 116 10.54 9.12 5.24
CA VAL A 116 10.78 8.75 6.65
C VAL A 116 10.71 7.24 6.81
N LEU A 117 9.64 6.60 6.30
CA LEU A 117 9.36 5.19 6.51
C LEU A 117 10.38 4.26 5.81
N ASP A 118 10.75 4.54 4.55
CA ASP A 118 11.62 3.63 3.78
C ASP A 118 13.05 3.54 4.34
N PRO A 119 13.71 4.64 4.73
CA PRO A 119 14.98 4.55 5.44
C PRO A 119 14.87 3.86 6.80
N ALA A 120 13.80 4.17 7.57
CA ALA A 120 13.63 3.61 8.91
C ALA A 120 13.51 2.08 8.90
N ILE A 121 12.73 1.50 7.99
CA ILE A 121 12.60 0.04 7.92
C ILE A 121 13.91 -0.64 7.48
N ARG A 122 14.71 -0.01 6.61
CA ARG A 122 16.05 -0.52 6.26
C ARG A 122 17.00 -0.50 7.43
N VAL A 123 16.96 0.56 8.25
CA VAL A 123 17.74 0.63 9.50
C VAL A 123 17.29 -0.47 10.46
N ALA A 124 15.98 -0.65 10.65
CA ALA A 124 15.44 -1.70 11.50
C ALA A 124 15.85 -3.12 11.05
N ALA A 125 15.91 -3.36 9.73
CA ALA A 125 16.39 -4.63 9.17
C ALA A 125 17.89 -4.84 9.43
N ARG A 126 18.73 -3.82 9.21
CA ARG A 126 20.17 -3.90 9.50
C ARG A 126 20.46 -4.16 10.99
N GLN A 127 19.70 -3.53 11.89
CA GLN A 127 19.84 -3.75 13.34
C GLN A 127 19.55 -5.19 13.77
N ARG A 128 18.77 -5.93 12.95
CA ARG A 128 18.48 -7.37 13.15
C ARG A 128 19.43 -8.29 12.42
N GLY A 129 20.53 -7.76 11.90
CA GLY A 129 21.57 -8.56 11.23
C GLY A 129 21.25 -8.91 9.78
N VAL A 130 20.25 -8.31 9.17
CA VAL A 130 19.98 -8.49 7.74
C VAL A 130 21.12 -7.89 6.92
N HIS A 131 21.68 -8.70 6.03
CA HIS A 131 22.72 -8.26 5.11
C HIS A 131 22.09 -7.62 3.87
N PHE A 132 22.66 -6.52 3.38
CA PHE A 132 22.18 -5.83 2.19
C PHE A 132 23.24 -5.83 1.07
N LEU A 133 22.80 -6.27 -0.10
CA LEU A 133 23.52 -6.17 -1.36
C LEU A 133 22.75 -5.19 -2.26
N ASP A 134 22.99 -3.90 -2.06
CA ASP A 134 22.45 -2.84 -2.89
C ASP A 134 23.26 -2.64 -4.17
N ASP A 135 22.75 -1.86 -5.14
CA ASP A 135 23.29 -1.76 -6.50
C ASP A 135 23.51 -3.13 -7.17
N THR A 136 22.77 -4.16 -6.74
CA THR A 136 22.91 -5.53 -7.16
C THR A 136 21.63 -6.03 -7.83
N ALA A 137 21.69 -6.23 -9.14
CA ALA A 137 20.57 -6.75 -9.93
C ALA A 137 20.60 -8.30 -9.98
N VAL A 138 19.44 -8.94 -9.82
CA VAL A 138 19.26 -10.36 -10.08
C VAL A 138 18.95 -10.54 -11.58
N GLU A 139 19.79 -11.29 -12.29
CA GLU A 139 19.66 -11.53 -13.73
C GLU A 139 19.11 -12.92 -14.05
N GLY A 140 19.36 -13.90 -13.19
CA GLY A 140 18.92 -15.29 -13.34
C GLY A 140 18.67 -15.95 -12.00
N VAL A 141 17.83 -16.98 -11.99
CA VAL A 141 17.62 -17.88 -10.86
C VAL A 141 17.50 -19.31 -11.35
N THR A 142 18.10 -20.23 -10.61
CA THR A 142 18.06 -21.66 -10.91
C THR A 142 17.87 -22.43 -9.62
N GLU A 143 16.92 -23.36 -9.60
CA GLU A 143 16.65 -24.26 -8.47
C GLU A 143 17.37 -25.59 -8.67
N ASP A 144 17.96 -26.13 -7.60
CA ASP A 144 18.50 -27.48 -7.52
C ASP A 144 18.10 -28.15 -6.19
N ASP A 145 18.50 -29.39 -5.96
CA ASP A 145 18.16 -30.15 -4.74
C ASP A 145 18.62 -29.48 -3.43
N SER A 146 19.53 -28.52 -3.49
CA SER A 146 20.09 -27.83 -2.33
C SER A 146 19.54 -26.40 -2.13
N GLY A 147 18.64 -25.94 -3.00
CA GLY A 147 17.98 -24.64 -2.97
C GLY A 147 18.18 -23.84 -4.27
N TRP A 148 18.42 -22.58 -4.15
CA TRP A 148 18.45 -21.61 -5.25
C TRP A 148 19.85 -21.06 -5.48
N THR A 149 20.23 -20.90 -6.73
CA THR A 149 21.36 -20.09 -7.19
C THR A 149 20.81 -18.86 -7.88
N LEU A 150 21.26 -17.68 -7.45
CA LEU A 150 20.95 -16.39 -8.07
C LEU A 150 22.18 -15.90 -8.81
N ASP A 151 22.04 -15.68 -10.11
CA ASP A 151 23.03 -14.95 -10.90
C ASP A 151 22.78 -13.46 -10.71
N THR A 152 23.74 -12.75 -10.18
CA THR A 152 23.63 -11.34 -9.82
C THR A 152 24.67 -10.49 -10.52
N ARG A 153 24.38 -9.21 -10.73
CA ARG A 153 25.30 -8.25 -11.36
C ARG A 153 25.35 -6.96 -10.52
N ASP A 154 26.55 -6.52 -10.23
CA ASP A 154 26.86 -5.20 -9.69
C ASP A 154 27.94 -4.48 -10.54
N ALA A 155 28.48 -3.35 -10.06
CA ALA A 155 29.53 -2.60 -10.74
C ALA A 155 30.85 -3.37 -10.87
N ARG A 156 31.08 -4.42 -10.06
CA ARG A 156 32.29 -5.25 -10.08
C ARG A 156 32.18 -6.42 -11.07
N GLY A 157 30.96 -6.77 -11.49
CA GLY A 157 30.73 -7.84 -12.47
C GLY A 157 29.54 -8.74 -12.09
N THR A 158 29.62 -9.96 -12.59
CA THR A 158 28.62 -11.01 -12.33
C THR A 158 29.08 -11.91 -11.18
N HIS A 159 28.19 -12.19 -10.24
CA HIS A 159 28.44 -13.03 -9.09
C HIS A 159 27.35 -14.09 -8.96
N ARG A 160 27.62 -15.15 -8.21
CA ARG A 160 26.63 -16.16 -7.84
C ARG A 160 26.40 -16.14 -6.34
N LEU A 161 25.13 -16.20 -5.96
CA LEU A 161 24.69 -16.26 -4.57
C LEU A 161 23.81 -17.50 -4.40
N ARG A 162 24.01 -18.24 -3.31
CA ARG A 162 23.15 -19.38 -2.97
C ARG A 162 22.23 -19.08 -1.79
N ALA A 163 20.98 -19.56 -1.89
CA ALA A 163 20.01 -19.45 -0.81
C ALA A 163 19.11 -20.68 -0.76
N ARG A 164 18.62 -21.04 0.43
CA ARG A 164 17.65 -22.12 0.59
C ARG A 164 16.25 -21.70 0.13
N LEU A 165 15.90 -20.44 0.40
CA LEU A 165 14.64 -19.82 -0.04
C LEU A 165 14.91 -18.50 -0.73
N VAL A 166 14.25 -18.26 -1.87
CA VAL A 166 14.21 -16.96 -2.55
C VAL A 166 12.82 -16.37 -2.38
N VAL A 167 12.74 -15.09 -2.02
CA VAL A 167 11.48 -14.33 -1.90
C VAL A 167 11.47 -13.19 -2.91
N ALA A 168 10.43 -13.12 -3.73
CA ALA A 168 10.22 -12.03 -4.68
C ALA A 168 9.51 -10.84 -4.00
N ALA A 169 10.25 -9.76 -3.79
CA ALA A 169 9.79 -8.48 -3.24
C ALA A 169 10.16 -7.29 -4.15
N ASP A 170 10.48 -7.57 -5.43
CA ASP A 170 11.04 -6.64 -6.43
C ASP A 170 9.98 -5.78 -7.12
N GLY A 171 8.78 -5.75 -6.56
CA GLY A 171 7.72 -4.81 -6.86
C GLY A 171 6.96 -5.09 -8.16
N ARG A 172 6.15 -4.11 -8.58
CA ARG A 172 5.22 -4.22 -9.70
C ARG A 172 5.85 -4.76 -11.00
N ARG A 173 7.09 -4.34 -11.29
CA ARG A 173 7.87 -4.79 -12.47
C ARG A 173 8.83 -5.91 -12.10
N SER A 174 8.31 -6.91 -11.38
CA SER A 174 9.10 -8.01 -10.86
C SER A 174 9.92 -8.71 -11.97
N ARG A 175 11.23 -8.71 -11.79
CA ARG A 175 12.15 -9.47 -12.64
C ARG A 175 12.02 -10.96 -12.39
N LEU A 176 11.84 -11.34 -11.09
CA LEU A 176 11.65 -12.74 -10.72
C LEU A 176 10.37 -13.32 -11.33
N ALA A 177 9.28 -12.53 -11.37
CA ALA A 177 8.05 -12.97 -12.04
C ALA A 177 8.32 -13.34 -13.51
N GLY A 178 9.06 -12.51 -14.24
CA GLY A 178 9.44 -12.80 -15.62
C GLY A 178 10.32 -14.04 -15.76
N LEU A 179 11.30 -14.22 -14.87
CA LEU A 179 12.20 -15.39 -14.89
C LEU A 179 11.48 -16.70 -14.55
N LEU A 180 10.44 -16.64 -13.72
CA LEU A 180 9.69 -17.80 -13.24
C LEU A 180 8.37 -18.05 -13.98
N GLY A 181 8.05 -17.24 -15.01
CA GLY A 181 6.80 -17.35 -15.74
C GLY A 181 5.55 -17.04 -14.91
N ASN A 182 5.67 -16.26 -13.83
CA ASN A 182 4.52 -15.81 -13.01
C ASN A 182 3.87 -14.57 -13.64
N GLU A 183 3.10 -14.78 -14.69
CA GLU A 183 2.43 -13.71 -15.40
C GLU A 183 1.35 -13.03 -14.54
N ALA A 184 1.19 -11.72 -14.73
CA ALA A 184 0.16 -10.96 -14.04
C ALA A 184 -1.17 -11.01 -14.79
N GLU A 185 -2.24 -11.26 -14.07
CA GLU A 185 -3.56 -10.85 -14.52
C GLU A 185 -3.64 -9.32 -14.43
N VAL A 186 -3.91 -8.66 -15.56
CA VAL A 186 -3.96 -7.20 -15.65
C VAL A 186 -5.40 -6.74 -15.66
N ARG A 187 -5.77 -5.88 -14.69
CA ARG A 187 -7.09 -5.27 -14.58
C ARG A 187 -7.00 -3.77 -14.88
N PRO A 188 -7.89 -3.20 -15.70
CA PRO A 188 -7.82 -1.80 -16.11
C PRO A 188 -7.98 -0.85 -14.90
N ASN A 189 -7.35 0.31 -15.00
CA ASN A 189 -7.59 1.48 -14.18
C ASN A 189 -7.89 2.66 -15.10
N GLU A 190 -9.07 3.25 -14.96
CA GLU A 190 -9.57 4.32 -15.81
C GLU A 190 -9.23 5.72 -15.28
N ARG A 191 -8.44 5.79 -14.19
CA ARG A 191 -7.97 7.04 -13.59
C ARG A 191 -6.48 7.30 -13.81
N VAL A 192 -6.15 8.57 -13.78
CA VAL A 192 -4.80 9.06 -13.54
C VAL A 192 -4.66 9.39 -12.07
N ALA A 193 -3.42 9.48 -11.58
CA ALA A 193 -3.16 10.03 -10.25
C ALA A 193 -2.15 11.16 -10.34
N LEU A 194 -2.44 12.26 -9.64
CA LEU A 194 -1.62 13.44 -9.52
C LEU A 194 -1.37 13.74 -8.05
N PHE A 195 -0.13 14.07 -7.70
CA PHE A 195 0.33 14.31 -6.33
C PHE A 195 1.05 15.64 -6.28
N GLY A 196 0.64 16.52 -5.39
CA GLY A 196 1.27 17.82 -5.15
C GLY A 196 1.54 18.03 -3.66
N TYR A 197 2.70 18.59 -3.34
CA TYR A 197 3.12 18.95 -1.98
C TYR A 197 3.18 20.45 -1.85
N PHE A 198 2.58 21.00 -0.79
CA PHE A 198 2.37 22.41 -0.61
C PHE A 198 2.65 22.84 0.83
N THR A 199 3.04 24.12 0.98
CA THR A 199 2.88 24.89 2.20
C THR A 199 1.79 25.97 1.98
N GLY A 200 1.35 26.63 3.04
CA GLY A 200 0.34 27.69 2.94
C GLY A 200 -1.10 27.20 2.76
N ILE A 201 -1.37 25.90 2.94
CA ILE A 201 -2.72 25.36 2.93
C ILE A 201 -3.16 25.10 4.38
N ASP A 202 -4.21 25.77 4.83
CA ASP A 202 -4.81 25.52 6.13
C ASP A 202 -5.70 24.28 6.07
N THR A 203 -5.22 23.19 6.65
CA THR A 203 -6.00 21.96 6.82
C THR A 203 -6.88 22.01 8.07
N ARG A 204 -7.78 21.04 8.23
CA ARG A 204 -8.63 20.94 9.41
C ARG A 204 -7.80 20.87 10.70
N ALA A 205 -8.20 21.65 11.72
CA ALA A 205 -7.51 21.72 13.01
C ALA A 205 -7.46 20.38 13.78
N ASP A 206 -8.36 19.43 13.43
CA ASP A 206 -8.40 18.08 13.99
C ASP A 206 -7.52 17.06 13.25
N ASN A 207 -6.63 17.52 12.35
CA ASN A 207 -5.74 16.70 11.53
C ASN A 207 -6.43 15.64 10.67
N ARG A 208 -7.71 15.84 10.30
CA ARG A 208 -8.42 14.91 9.43
C ARG A 208 -7.85 14.89 8.03
N SER A 209 -7.69 13.69 7.48
CA SER A 209 -7.47 13.49 6.05
C SER A 209 -8.81 13.46 5.34
N VAL A 210 -9.02 14.33 4.38
CA VAL A 210 -10.31 14.51 3.70
C VAL A 210 -10.28 13.88 2.32
N PHE A 211 -11.31 13.10 2.02
CA PHE A 211 -11.50 12.37 0.77
C PHE A 211 -12.80 12.86 0.13
N ILE A 212 -12.71 13.62 -0.96
CA ILE A 212 -13.86 14.24 -1.64
C ILE A 212 -14.15 13.46 -2.92
N MET A 213 -15.30 12.83 -2.97
CA MET A 213 -15.80 12.14 -4.14
C MET A 213 -16.58 13.13 -5.03
N ASN A 214 -15.97 13.54 -6.13
CA ASN A 214 -16.59 14.43 -7.11
C ASN A 214 -16.79 13.67 -8.42
N GLU A 215 -18.05 13.35 -8.76
CA GLU A 215 -18.38 12.42 -9.84
C GLU A 215 -17.61 11.10 -9.70
N TRP A 216 -16.66 10.83 -10.59
CA TRP A 216 -15.81 9.62 -10.57
C TRP A 216 -14.40 9.89 -10.05
N ASP A 217 -14.11 11.14 -9.76
CA ASP A 217 -12.82 11.55 -9.21
C ASP A 217 -12.80 11.41 -7.68
N LEU A 218 -11.60 11.26 -7.14
CA LEU A 218 -11.36 11.33 -5.70
C LEU A 218 -10.25 12.34 -5.44
N ALA A 219 -10.60 13.46 -4.82
CA ALA A 219 -9.65 14.45 -4.34
C ALA A 219 -9.34 14.20 -2.87
N CYS A 220 -8.08 14.20 -2.51
CA CYS A 220 -7.64 13.91 -1.15
C CYS A 220 -6.75 15.03 -0.63
N THR A 221 -6.90 15.32 0.66
CA THR A 221 -6.06 16.27 1.41
C THR A 221 -5.44 15.55 2.59
N TYR A 222 -4.12 15.57 2.69
CA TYR A 222 -3.38 14.94 3.77
C TYR A 222 -2.50 15.97 4.48
N PRO A 223 -2.81 16.34 5.76
CA PRO A 223 -1.90 17.13 6.57
C PRO A 223 -0.61 16.33 6.83
N LEU A 224 0.54 16.97 6.64
CA LEU A 224 1.86 16.39 6.84
C LEU A 224 2.62 17.14 7.96
N VAL A 225 3.70 16.52 8.43
CA VAL A 225 4.58 17.12 9.44
C VAL A 225 5.15 18.46 8.93
N GLY A 226 5.26 19.45 9.83
CA GLY A 226 5.84 20.75 9.52
C GLY A 226 4.88 21.74 8.82
N GLY A 227 3.58 21.56 8.96
CA GLY A 227 2.57 22.45 8.35
C GLY A 227 2.47 22.29 6.83
N ARG A 228 2.92 21.16 6.31
CA ARG A 228 2.84 20.81 4.89
C ARG A 228 1.55 20.06 4.61
N THR A 229 1.14 20.12 3.38
CA THR A 229 -0.06 19.41 2.91
C THR A 229 0.24 18.71 1.61
N GLU A 230 -0.17 17.44 1.51
CA GLU A 230 -0.25 16.74 0.24
C GLU A 230 -1.68 16.81 -0.28
N LEU A 231 -1.82 17.28 -1.52
CA LEU A 231 -3.05 17.16 -2.30
C LEU A 231 -2.88 16.05 -3.32
N VAL A 232 -3.86 15.17 -3.40
CA VAL A 232 -3.85 14.07 -4.38
C VAL A 232 -5.17 14.05 -5.14
N LEU A 233 -5.07 13.90 -6.44
CA LEU A 233 -6.23 13.77 -7.31
C LEU A 233 -6.15 12.46 -8.11
N PHE A 234 -7.10 11.58 -7.87
CA PHE A 234 -7.39 10.44 -8.74
C PHE A 234 -8.54 10.83 -9.65
N ALA A 235 -8.23 11.15 -10.90
CA ALA A 235 -9.20 11.70 -11.84
C ALA A 235 -9.44 10.79 -13.04
N ASP A 236 -10.64 10.87 -13.60
CA ASP A 236 -10.94 10.27 -14.90
C ASP A 236 -9.89 10.70 -15.95
N LYS A 237 -9.37 9.74 -16.70
CA LYS A 237 -8.41 9.98 -17.79
C LYS A 237 -8.93 11.01 -18.80
N ALA A 238 -10.25 11.03 -19.08
CA ALA A 238 -10.83 11.98 -19.98
C ALA A 238 -10.73 13.42 -19.47
N ARG A 239 -11.02 13.64 -18.18
CA ARG A 239 -10.90 14.97 -17.54
C ARG A 239 -9.48 15.54 -17.64
N VAL A 240 -8.48 14.75 -17.28
CA VAL A 240 -7.08 15.21 -17.33
C VAL A 240 -6.57 15.38 -18.76
N ALA A 241 -7.17 14.68 -19.72
CA ALA A 241 -6.86 14.89 -21.13
C ALA A 241 -7.24 16.30 -21.62
N GLU A 242 -8.26 16.95 -21.04
CA GLU A 242 -8.65 18.33 -21.31
C GLU A 242 -7.58 19.34 -20.89
N TRP A 243 -6.74 19.00 -19.91
CA TRP A 243 -5.63 19.84 -19.43
C TRP A 243 -4.38 19.84 -20.32
N ARG A 244 -4.40 19.06 -21.42
CA ARG A 244 -3.22 18.93 -22.32
C ARG A 244 -2.79 20.21 -23.02
N GLY A 245 -3.69 21.17 -23.15
CA GLY A 245 -3.44 22.47 -23.76
C GLY A 245 -3.21 23.60 -22.72
N ALA A 246 -3.25 23.30 -21.44
CA ALA A 246 -3.05 24.28 -20.39
C ALA A 246 -1.57 24.70 -20.28
N ASP A 247 -1.33 25.99 -20.06
CA ASP A 247 0.01 26.56 -19.86
C ASP A 247 0.68 25.97 -18.62
N SER A 248 -0.11 25.60 -17.60
CA SER A 248 0.35 25.02 -16.36
C SER A 248 -0.62 23.93 -15.86
N ARG A 249 -0.15 22.67 -15.78
CA ARG A 249 -0.89 21.60 -15.12
C ARG A 249 -1.07 21.81 -13.62
N MET A 250 -0.14 22.52 -12.99
CA MET A 250 -0.22 22.87 -11.57
C MET A 250 -1.38 23.82 -11.33
N GLU A 251 -1.58 24.81 -12.20
CA GLU A 251 -2.70 25.75 -12.10
C GLU A 251 -4.04 25.04 -12.26
N GLU A 252 -4.21 24.18 -13.26
CA GLU A 252 -5.43 23.40 -13.44
C GLU A 252 -5.70 22.47 -12.25
N PHE A 253 -4.65 21.87 -11.68
CA PHE A 253 -4.76 21.04 -10.48
C PHE A 253 -5.26 21.85 -9.28
N LEU A 254 -4.66 23.02 -9.00
CA LEU A 254 -5.09 23.87 -7.89
C LEU A 254 -6.51 24.43 -8.13
N LYS A 255 -6.83 24.85 -9.36
CA LYS A 255 -8.18 25.29 -9.75
C LYS A 255 -9.22 24.19 -9.53
N TYR A 256 -8.87 22.92 -9.78
CA TYR A 256 -9.76 21.80 -9.48
C TYR A 256 -10.11 21.73 -8.00
N PHE A 257 -9.12 21.87 -7.09
CA PHE A 257 -9.35 21.87 -5.66
C PHE A 257 -10.12 23.11 -5.19
N ASP A 258 -9.85 24.29 -5.74
CA ASP A 258 -10.57 25.53 -5.44
C ASP A 258 -12.08 25.43 -5.79
N GLY A 259 -12.41 24.63 -6.78
CA GLY A 259 -13.80 24.35 -7.18
C GLY A 259 -14.56 23.37 -6.27
N LEU A 260 -13.92 22.74 -5.29
CA LEU A 260 -14.53 21.75 -4.42
C LEU A 260 -14.98 22.38 -3.09
N ALA A 261 -16.27 22.26 -2.76
CA ALA A 261 -16.88 22.93 -1.59
C ALA A 261 -16.24 22.57 -0.24
N GLU A 262 -15.74 21.34 -0.09
CA GLU A 262 -15.18 20.83 1.19
C GLU A 262 -13.65 20.71 1.15
N ALA A 263 -13.00 21.18 0.08
CA ALA A 263 -11.55 21.24 0.01
C ALA A 263 -11.03 22.46 0.83
N PRO A 264 -9.80 22.39 1.34
CA PRO A 264 -9.17 23.56 1.94
C PRO A 264 -8.92 24.61 0.88
N SER A 265 -8.90 25.90 1.29
CA SER A 265 -8.49 26.98 0.39
C SER A 265 -7.06 26.76 -0.11
N VAL A 266 -6.88 26.86 -1.42
CA VAL A 266 -5.58 26.77 -2.08
C VAL A 266 -5.03 28.13 -2.52
N ALA A 267 -5.67 29.25 -2.09
CA ALA A 267 -5.31 30.59 -2.51
C ALA A 267 -3.86 30.97 -2.14
N ASP A 268 -3.38 30.51 -0.98
CA ASP A 268 -2.02 30.76 -0.48
C ASP A 268 -1.10 29.53 -0.66
N ALA A 269 -1.50 28.57 -1.49
CA ALA A 269 -0.75 27.34 -1.71
C ALA A 269 0.57 27.62 -2.43
N VAL A 270 1.68 27.25 -1.82
CA VAL A 270 3.02 27.33 -2.41
C VAL A 270 3.52 25.92 -2.71
N PRO A 271 3.70 25.52 -3.98
CA PRO A 271 4.17 24.20 -4.33
C PRO A 271 5.64 24.00 -3.94
N GLU A 272 5.96 22.86 -3.32
CA GLU A 272 7.33 22.47 -2.94
C GLU A 272 8.08 21.77 -4.07
N SER A 273 7.35 21.21 -5.03
CA SER A 273 7.91 20.47 -6.16
C SER A 273 6.97 20.55 -7.37
N PRO A 274 7.43 20.15 -8.56
CA PRO A 274 6.53 19.91 -9.67
C PRO A 274 5.48 18.86 -9.31
N LEU A 275 4.33 18.91 -9.98
CA LEU A 275 3.28 17.93 -9.85
C LEU A 275 3.79 16.53 -10.30
N LEU A 276 3.69 15.56 -9.42
CA LEU A 276 4.06 14.18 -9.68
C LEU A 276 2.83 13.38 -10.11
N GLY A 277 3.01 12.23 -10.76
CA GLY A 277 1.86 11.38 -11.08
C GLY A 277 2.15 10.26 -12.06
N TYR A 278 1.10 9.53 -12.38
CA TYR A 278 1.09 8.53 -13.45
C TYR A 278 -0.22 8.63 -14.24
N SER A 279 -0.13 8.40 -15.54
CA SER A 279 -1.26 8.45 -16.46
C SER A 279 -1.88 7.08 -16.74
N ASP A 280 -1.15 6.01 -16.44
CA ASP A 280 -1.60 4.64 -16.64
C ASP A 280 -1.01 3.72 -15.57
N TYR A 281 -1.90 3.14 -14.76
CA TYR A 281 -1.53 2.26 -13.67
C TYR A 281 -2.58 1.16 -13.48
N PRO A 282 -2.69 0.22 -14.43
CA PRO A 282 -3.61 -0.91 -14.27
C PRO A 282 -3.22 -1.77 -13.07
N SER A 283 -4.17 -2.38 -12.40
CA SER A 283 -3.88 -3.34 -11.34
C SER A 283 -3.23 -4.60 -11.92
N GLN A 284 -2.34 -5.21 -11.16
CA GLN A 284 -1.64 -6.45 -11.52
C GLN A 284 -1.74 -7.45 -10.38
N LEU A 285 -2.32 -8.61 -10.67
CA LEU A 285 -2.49 -9.70 -9.74
C LEU A 285 -1.67 -10.89 -10.23
N ARG A 286 -0.76 -11.41 -9.39
CA ARG A 286 0.05 -12.60 -9.67
C ARG A 286 -0.25 -13.68 -8.65
N ALA A 287 0.05 -14.92 -9.01
CA ALA A 287 0.06 -15.99 -8.03
C ALA A 287 1.02 -15.65 -6.88
N PRO A 288 0.60 -15.80 -5.62
CA PRO A 288 1.47 -15.48 -4.47
C PRO A 288 2.64 -16.46 -4.32
N VAL A 289 2.65 -17.56 -5.08
CA VAL A 289 3.74 -18.54 -5.13
C VAL A 289 3.89 -19.04 -6.55
N ALA A 290 5.12 -19.05 -7.06
CA ALA A 290 5.49 -19.66 -8.34
C ALA A 290 6.62 -20.68 -8.11
N GLY A 291 6.36 -21.95 -8.37
CA GLY A 291 7.28 -23.02 -7.94
C GLY A 291 7.43 -23.01 -6.42
N SER A 292 8.66 -22.88 -5.95
CA SER A 292 9.01 -22.72 -4.54
C SER A 292 9.35 -21.28 -4.15
N VAL A 293 9.04 -20.28 -4.99
CA VAL A 293 9.30 -18.85 -4.74
C VAL A 293 8.01 -18.14 -4.34
N PRO A 294 7.88 -17.63 -3.11
CA PRO A 294 6.80 -16.76 -2.69
C PRO A 294 7.02 -15.31 -3.18
N PHE A 295 5.92 -14.64 -3.50
CA PHE A 295 5.86 -13.24 -3.92
C PHE A 295 5.16 -12.42 -2.84
N VAL A 296 5.72 -11.26 -2.47
CA VAL A 296 5.19 -10.36 -1.44
C VAL A 296 5.05 -8.92 -1.96
N GLY A 297 4.14 -8.17 -1.38
CA GLY A 297 3.88 -6.77 -1.75
C GLY A 297 3.48 -6.60 -3.22
N ASP A 298 3.96 -5.51 -3.85
CA ASP A 298 3.63 -5.19 -5.24
C ASP A 298 4.15 -6.24 -6.26
N ALA A 299 5.02 -7.16 -5.86
CA ALA A 299 5.46 -8.27 -6.72
C ALA A 299 4.35 -9.31 -6.89
N ALA A 300 3.49 -9.50 -5.88
CA ALA A 300 2.31 -10.35 -5.95
C ALA A 300 1.07 -9.54 -6.34
N LEU A 301 0.83 -8.39 -5.71
CA LEU A 301 -0.43 -7.65 -5.80
C LEU A 301 -0.18 -6.15 -5.84
N SER A 302 -0.21 -5.58 -7.05
CA SER A 302 -0.08 -4.14 -7.28
C SER A 302 -1.42 -3.56 -7.71
N LEU A 303 -2.06 -2.79 -6.84
CA LEU A 303 -3.41 -2.27 -7.02
C LEU A 303 -3.43 -0.76 -7.24
N ASP A 304 -4.60 -0.23 -7.61
CA ASP A 304 -4.85 1.19 -7.71
C ASP A 304 -4.47 1.91 -6.40
N ALA A 305 -3.62 2.92 -6.50
CA ALA A 305 -3.14 3.70 -5.35
C ALA A 305 -4.26 4.48 -4.66
N MET A 306 -5.39 4.73 -5.34
CA MET A 306 -6.58 5.35 -4.76
C MET A 306 -7.06 4.61 -3.50
N ALA A 307 -6.90 3.29 -3.46
CA ALA A 307 -7.31 2.48 -2.31
C ALA A 307 -6.39 2.61 -1.08
N GLY A 308 -5.19 3.21 -1.21
CA GLY A 308 -4.24 3.43 -0.12
C GLY A 308 -3.71 2.15 0.55
N VAL A 309 -3.73 0.99 -0.12
CA VAL A 309 -3.41 -0.31 0.51
C VAL A 309 -1.95 -0.74 0.38
N GLY A 310 -1.17 -0.09 -0.49
CA GLY A 310 0.15 -0.61 -0.88
C GLY A 310 1.13 -0.84 0.27
N CYS A 311 1.19 0.07 1.26
CA CYS A 311 2.03 -0.10 2.44
C CYS A 311 1.52 -1.25 3.31
N GLY A 312 0.22 -1.28 3.59
CA GLY A 312 -0.38 -2.31 4.44
C GLY A 312 -0.25 -3.71 3.85
N PHE A 313 -0.53 -3.87 2.56
CA PHE A 313 -0.41 -5.17 1.91
C PHE A 313 1.05 -5.63 1.77
N ALA A 314 2.00 -4.70 1.62
CA ALA A 314 3.42 -5.03 1.65
C ALA A 314 3.83 -5.64 2.98
N LEU A 315 3.43 -5.04 4.10
CA LEU A 315 3.75 -5.54 5.44
C LEU A 315 2.97 -6.82 5.78
N LEU A 316 1.68 -6.86 5.46
CA LEU A 316 0.83 -8.02 5.73
C LEU A 316 1.30 -9.27 4.97
N THR A 317 1.65 -9.16 3.69
CA THR A 317 2.14 -10.31 2.92
C THR A 317 3.46 -10.84 3.47
N ALA A 318 4.35 -9.98 3.96
CA ALA A 318 5.58 -10.37 4.62
C ALA A 318 5.33 -11.16 5.92
N GLU A 319 4.41 -10.68 6.76
CA GLU A 319 4.02 -11.35 8.00
C GLU A 319 3.33 -12.70 7.71
N LEU A 320 2.36 -12.74 6.77
CA LEU A 320 1.67 -13.96 6.39
C LEU A 320 2.63 -15.05 5.89
N LEU A 321 3.65 -14.65 5.11
CA LEU A 321 4.67 -15.58 4.62
C LEU A 321 5.51 -16.11 5.78
N ALA A 322 6.05 -15.23 6.61
CA ALA A 322 6.93 -15.61 7.70
C ALA A 322 6.23 -16.50 8.74
N ASP A 323 4.96 -16.22 9.03
CA ASP A 323 4.14 -17.06 9.93
C ASP A 323 3.79 -18.42 9.32
N SER A 324 3.59 -18.48 7.99
CA SER A 324 3.27 -19.74 7.31
C SER A 324 4.47 -20.68 7.24
N LEU A 325 5.67 -20.14 7.33
CA LEU A 325 6.94 -20.92 7.35
C LEU A 325 7.55 -21.07 8.76
N ASP A 326 6.85 -20.60 9.79
CA ASP A 326 7.34 -20.66 11.16
C ASP A 326 7.50 -22.12 11.65
N GLY A 327 8.68 -22.44 12.21
CA GLY A 327 9.01 -23.76 12.70
C GLY A 327 9.15 -24.84 11.59
N ARG A 328 9.13 -24.46 10.31
CA ARG A 328 9.24 -25.39 9.18
C ARG A 328 10.65 -25.38 8.59
N SER A 329 11.03 -26.52 8.00
CA SER A 329 12.22 -26.57 7.14
C SER A 329 12.01 -25.77 5.86
N LEU A 330 13.04 -25.05 5.41
CA LEU A 330 13.04 -24.33 4.12
C LEU A 330 13.37 -25.26 2.94
N ALA A 331 12.95 -26.53 3.01
CA ALA A 331 13.19 -27.50 1.95
C ALA A 331 12.10 -28.62 1.96
N GLY A 332 11.95 -29.28 0.83
CA GLY A 332 11.10 -30.47 0.70
C GLY A 332 9.61 -30.20 0.95
N ASP A 333 8.96 -31.18 1.59
CA ASP A 333 7.51 -31.14 1.85
C ASP A 333 7.13 -30.05 2.86
N ASP A 334 7.95 -29.80 3.88
CA ASP A 334 7.72 -28.75 4.86
C ASP A 334 7.60 -27.37 4.21
N LEU A 335 8.53 -27.04 3.29
CA LEU A 335 8.47 -25.79 2.53
C LEU A 335 7.20 -25.73 1.68
N ARG A 336 6.87 -26.80 0.97
CA ARG A 336 5.68 -26.86 0.13
C ARG A 336 4.40 -26.61 0.92
N GLU A 337 4.23 -27.28 2.06
CA GLU A 337 3.08 -27.11 2.94
C GLU A 337 2.98 -25.69 3.50
N GLY A 338 4.12 -25.09 3.90
CA GLY A 338 4.17 -23.70 4.36
C GLY A 338 3.79 -22.70 3.26
N LEU A 339 4.28 -22.90 2.03
CA LEU A 339 3.92 -22.06 0.88
C LEU A 339 2.45 -22.22 0.47
N ASP A 340 1.89 -23.44 0.58
CA ASP A 340 0.45 -23.66 0.37
C ASP A 340 -0.40 -23.00 1.45
N GLN A 341 0.08 -22.96 2.69
CA GLN A 341 -0.56 -22.20 3.77
C GLN A 341 -0.49 -20.69 3.50
N TYR A 342 0.66 -20.19 3.06
CA TYR A 342 0.81 -18.78 2.64
C TYR A 342 -0.18 -18.42 1.53
N ARG A 343 -0.28 -19.26 0.48
CA ARG A 343 -1.22 -19.05 -0.63
C ARG A 343 -2.66 -18.94 -0.13
N ARG A 344 -3.13 -19.87 0.69
CA ARG A 344 -4.50 -19.83 1.25
C ARG A 344 -4.74 -18.55 2.07
N ARG A 345 -3.80 -18.20 2.97
CA ARG A 345 -3.92 -16.99 3.79
C ARG A 345 -3.89 -15.71 2.96
N PHE A 346 -3.07 -15.66 1.92
CA PHE A 346 -3.02 -14.56 0.96
C PHE A 346 -4.38 -14.39 0.25
N GLU A 347 -4.92 -15.47 -0.29
CA GLU A 347 -6.20 -15.47 -1.00
C GLU A 347 -7.36 -15.04 -0.08
N GLU A 348 -7.42 -15.55 1.12
CA GLU A 348 -8.46 -15.22 2.09
C GLU A 348 -8.43 -13.78 2.59
N ASN A 349 -7.24 -13.20 2.76
CA ASN A 349 -7.10 -11.88 3.37
C ASN A 349 -6.98 -10.74 2.35
N LEU A 350 -6.46 -10.98 1.15
CA LEU A 350 -6.18 -9.90 0.20
C LEU A 350 -7.10 -9.90 -1.03
N LEU A 351 -7.43 -11.08 -1.61
CA LEU A 351 -8.20 -11.10 -2.85
C LEU A 351 -9.59 -10.46 -2.75
N PRO A 352 -10.37 -10.61 -1.66
CA PRO A 352 -11.67 -9.94 -1.55
C PRO A 352 -11.55 -8.41 -1.58
N HIS A 353 -10.48 -7.84 -1.03
CA HIS A 353 -10.19 -6.41 -1.13
C HIS A 353 -9.72 -6.03 -2.54
N ALA A 354 -8.87 -6.85 -3.15
CA ALA A 354 -8.37 -6.61 -4.50
C ALA A 354 -9.49 -6.55 -5.55
N GLU A 355 -10.46 -7.47 -5.49
CA GLU A 355 -11.62 -7.48 -6.38
C GLU A 355 -12.46 -6.19 -6.24
N GLY A 356 -12.72 -5.75 -4.99
CA GLY A 356 -13.40 -4.48 -4.75
C GLY A 356 -12.64 -3.29 -5.33
N ILE A 357 -11.33 -3.22 -5.09
CA ILE A 357 -10.46 -2.14 -5.58
C ILE A 357 -10.43 -2.11 -7.12
N CYS A 358 -10.30 -3.27 -7.77
CA CYS A 358 -10.34 -3.34 -9.23
C CYS A 358 -11.70 -2.88 -9.79
N GLY A 359 -12.80 -3.18 -9.10
CA GLY A 359 -14.13 -2.68 -9.45
C GLY A 359 -14.23 -1.16 -9.32
N ASP A 360 -13.69 -0.60 -8.26
CA ASP A 360 -13.69 0.84 -7.96
C ASP A 360 -12.75 1.64 -8.89
N SER A 361 -11.78 0.97 -9.54
CA SER A 361 -10.87 1.62 -10.50
C SER A 361 -11.51 1.95 -11.84
N LEU A 362 -12.75 1.50 -12.07
CA LEU A 362 -13.53 1.78 -13.27
C LEU A 362 -14.46 2.98 -13.05
N VAL A 363 -14.64 3.81 -14.07
CA VAL A 363 -15.51 4.99 -14.04
C VAL A 363 -16.84 4.75 -14.79
N GLY A 364 -17.83 5.60 -14.56
CA GLY A 364 -19.10 5.59 -15.30
C GLY A 364 -20.07 4.47 -14.95
N LYS A 365 -19.87 3.73 -13.85
CA LYS A 365 -20.73 2.58 -13.49
C LYS A 365 -21.68 2.90 -12.33
N ASN A 366 -22.98 2.63 -12.54
CA ASN A 366 -23.99 2.57 -11.47
C ASN A 366 -24.07 3.82 -10.55
N GLU A 367 -24.04 5.05 -11.10
CA GLU A 367 -24.09 6.30 -10.34
C GLU A 367 -25.27 6.34 -9.35
N ALA A 368 -26.48 5.98 -9.81
CA ALA A 368 -27.66 5.93 -8.95
C ALA A 368 -27.56 4.91 -7.81
N THR A 369 -26.85 3.80 -8.02
CA THR A 369 -26.59 2.80 -7.00
C THR A 369 -25.58 3.32 -6.00
N ARG A 370 -24.51 3.98 -6.47
CA ARG A 370 -23.49 4.62 -5.61
C ARG A 370 -24.11 5.72 -4.76
N LEU A 371 -24.94 6.58 -5.32
CA LEU A 371 -25.66 7.61 -4.57
C LEU A 371 -26.49 6.99 -3.45
N ARG A 372 -27.36 6.03 -3.76
CA ARG A 372 -28.22 5.35 -2.76
C ARG A 372 -27.39 4.64 -1.68
N MET A 373 -26.24 4.07 -2.04
CA MET A 373 -25.33 3.45 -1.10
C MET A 373 -24.85 4.49 -0.08
N PHE A 374 -24.32 5.62 -0.54
CA PHE A 374 -23.79 6.66 0.35
C PHE A 374 -24.89 7.37 1.15
N GLU A 375 -26.07 7.61 0.57
CA GLU A 375 -27.22 8.08 1.36
C GLU A 375 -27.53 7.14 2.52
N THR A 376 -27.57 5.81 2.26
CA THR A 376 -27.86 4.82 3.29
C THR A 376 -26.77 4.78 4.36
N ILE A 377 -25.50 4.93 3.99
CA ILE A 377 -24.37 4.98 4.93
C ILE A 377 -24.44 6.24 5.78
N CYS A 378 -24.66 7.41 5.17
CA CYS A 378 -24.67 8.70 5.87
C CYS A 378 -25.86 8.87 6.80
N GLU A 379 -27.02 8.22 6.54
CA GLU A 379 -28.19 8.23 7.41
C GLU A 379 -28.02 7.40 8.70
N SER A 380 -26.99 6.56 8.77
CA SER A 380 -26.74 5.66 9.90
C SER A 380 -25.33 5.84 10.45
N GLN A 381 -25.22 6.31 11.71
CA GLN A 381 -23.93 6.42 12.39
C GLN A 381 -23.21 5.06 12.46
N GLU A 382 -23.95 3.97 12.67
CA GLU A 382 -23.39 2.61 12.71
C GLU A 382 -22.79 2.21 11.34
N LEU A 383 -23.51 2.47 10.22
CA LEU A 383 -23.01 2.19 8.88
C LEU A 383 -21.84 3.10 8.50
N SER A 384 -21.86 4.37 8.89
CA SER A 384 -20.74 5.29 8.74
C SER A 384 -19.48 4.76 9.44
N GLN A 385 -19.64 4.27 10.68
CA GLN A 385 -18.55 3.66 11.44
C GLN A 385 -18.01 2.39 10.76
N LYS A 386 -18.91 1.50 10.30
CA LYS A 386 -18.52 0.28 9.58
C LYS A 386 -17.87 0.58 8.24
N TYR A 387 -18.30 1.62 7.54
CA TYR A 387 -17.66 2.06 6.30
C TYR A 387 -16.24 2.57 6.55
N LEU A 388 -16.02 3.37 7.60
CA LEU A 388 -14.68 3.78 8.01
C LEU A 388 -13.80 2.58 8.37
N ALA A 389 -14.33 1.63 9.13
CA ALA A 389 -13.59 0.40 9.47
C ALA A 389 -13.26 -0.44 8.22
N LEU A 390 -14.14 -0.50 7.21
CA LEU A 390 -13.88 -1.14 5.93
C LEU A 390 -12.75 -0.42 5.16
N THR A 391 -12.83 0.90 5.04
CA THR A 391 -11.80 1.70 4.35
C THR A 391 -10.47 1.64 5.08
N GLY A 392 -10.48 1.54 6.42
CA GLY A 392 -9.32 1.31 7.28
C GLY A 392 -8.79 -0.13 7.25
N ARG A 393 -9.42 -1.04 6.52
CA ARG A 393 -9.09 -2.47 6.41
C ARG A 393 -9.20 -3.24 7.73
N MET A 394 -9.99 -2.77 8.66
CA MET A 394 -10.23 -3.38 9.97
C MET A 394 -11.33 -4.44 9.92
N VAL A 395 -12.23 -4.37 8.95
CA VAL A 395 -13.29 -5.35 8.72
C VAL A 395 -13.22 -5.88 7.28
N ARG A 396 -13.68 -7.10 7.07
CA ARG A 396 -13.71 -7.72 5.74
C ARG A 396 -14.87 -7.17 4.90
N PRO A 397 -14.74 -7.10 3.55
CA PRO A 397 -15.83 -6.64 2.68
C PRO A 397 -17.15 -7.39 2.89
N ALA A 398 -17.11 -8.71 3.07
CA ALA A 398 -18.29 -9.51 3.31
C ALA A 398 -19.00 -9.19 4.64
N GLU A 399 -18.27 -8.75 5.67
CA GLU A 399 -18.85 -8.31 6.94
C GLU A 399 -19.59 -6.99 6.74
N PHE A 400 -18.94 -6.01 6.13
CA PHE A 400 -19.58 -4.73 5.80
C PHE A 400 -20.82 -4.94 4.94
N GLN A 401 -20.76 -5.79 3.92
CA GLN A 401 -21.89 -6.07 3.04
C GLN A 401 -23.10 -6.61 3.79
N ARG A 402 -22.92 -7.49 4.76
CA ARG A 402 -24.03 -8.00 5.61
C ARG A 402 -24.69 -6.89 6.42
N GLU A 403 -23.90 -6.02 7.05
CA GLU A 403 -24.42 -4.89 7.83
C GLU A 403 -25.12 -3.86 6.93
N PHE A 404 -24.54 -3.55 5.79
CA PHE A 404 -25.13 -2.66 4.80
C PHE A 404 -26.50 -3.16 4.31
N MET A 405 -26.62 -4.46 4.00
CA MET A 405 -27.91 -5.05 3.59
C MET A 405 -28.96 -4.98 4.68
N ARG A 406 -28.58 -5.16 5.95
CA ARG A 406 -29.50 -4.96 7.10
C ARG A 406 -29.99 -3.52 7.17
N GLY A 407 -29.08 -2.54 7.04
CA GLY A 407 -29.41 -1.11 7.02
C GLY A 407 -30.37 -0.74 5.88
N LEU A 408 -30.10 -1.24 4.68
CA LEU A 408 -30.93 -1.02 3.49
C LEU A 408 -32.37 -1.57 3.70
N MET A 409 -32.51 -2.78 4.26
CA MET A 409 -33.80 -3.36 4.59
C MET A 409 -34.56 -2.56 5.65
N ALA A 410 -33.87 -2.03 6.66
CA ALA A 410 -34.47 -1.18 7.68
C ALA A 410 -34.98 0.14 7.09
N ARG A 411 -34.21 0.77 6.19
CA ARG A 411 -34.62 1.98 5.45
C ARG A 411 -35.87 1.73 4.60
N SER A 412 -35.91 0.64 3.84
CA SER A 412 -37.07 0.26 3.02
C SER A 412 -38.34 0.06 3.85
N LYS A 413 -38.24 -0.55 5.04
CA LYS A 413 -39.36 -0.73 5.94
C LYS A 413 -39.86 0.58 6.55
N ARG A 414 -39.00 1.56 6.80
CA ARG A 414 -39.38 2.90 7.25
C ARG A 414 -40.13 3.66 6.16
N ALA A 415 -39.60 3.67 4.93
CA ALA A 415 -40.22 4.32 3.79
C ALA A 415 -41.60 3.74 3.42
N ALA A 416 -41.84 2.46 3.67
CA ALA A 416 -43.15 1.82 3.45
C ALA A 416 -44.20 2.10 4.56
N ARG A 417 -43.80 2.74 5.69
CA ARG A 417 -44.68 3.11 6.80
C ARG A 417 -45.05 4.60 6.83
N THR A 418 -44.37 5.42 6.04
CA THR A 418 -44.67 6.85 5.78
C THR A 418 -45.43 7.00 4.48
#